data_87430603ba94a034d19e77f70723a7a4
#
_entry.id   87430603ba94a034d19e77f70723a7a4
#
_cell.length_a   1.000
_cell.length_b   1.000
_cell.length_c   1.000
_cell.angle_alpha   90.00
_cell.angle_beta   90.00
_cell.angle_gamma   90.00
#
_symmetry.space_group_name_H-M   'P 1'
#
loop_
_entity.id
_entity.type
_entity.pdbx_description
1 polymer ?
#
loop_
_entity_poly.entity_id
_entity_poly.type
_entity_poly.pdbx_seq_one_letter_code
_entity_poly.pdbx_strand_id
1 'polypeptide(L)'
;MFRGGLQARNPVLPEAKRQYWAALSSVDQNAFNLPRSPSGGISVQIVKGPTGTAKTVTVRRFCSMLGPQRIDRPANADAGWKAMRQLVYLYTSLSHDGSRGGFLIGILLEMDRALETNYAVDLPKRFKTVERLAVATIGRLLAHFAGIIFIDEGQLRNLMLSDQADLMQL
;
A
#
# COMPACT_ATOMS: atom_id res chain seq x y z
N MET A 1 18.62 -2.45 4.90
CA MET A 1 17.30 -2.31 5.54
C MET A 1 16.13 -2.65 4.61
N PHE A 2 16.11 -2.22 3.34
CA PHE A 2 15.04 -2.56 2.38
C PHE A 2 14.88 -4.04 2.04
N ARG A 3 15.96 -4.82 2.03
CA ARG A 3 15.91 -6.26 1.69
C ARG A 3 15.02 -7.08 2.65
N GLY A 4 15.02 -6.76 3.94
CA GLY A 4 14.22 -7.49 4.92
C GLY A 4 12.71 -7.32 4.73
N GLY A 5 12.24 -6.11 4.42
CA GLY A 5 10.82 -5.84 4.16
C GLY A 5 10.29 -6.51 2.90
N LEU A 6 11.09 -6.54 1.82
CA LEU A 6 10.72 -7.22 0.58
C LEU A 6 10.75 -8.74 0.74
N GLN A 7 11.68 -9.28 1.54
CA GLN A 7 11.71 -10.71 1.85
C GLN A 7 10.53 -11.15 2.71
N ALA A 8 10.16 -10.37 3.73
CA ALA A 8 9.00 -10.67 4.59
C ALA A 8 7.67 -10.69 3.80
N ARG A 9 7.61 -10.01 2.66
CA ARG A 9 6.43 -9.96 1.77
C ARG A 9 6.57 -10.85 0.53
N ASN A 10 7.51 -11.78 0.55
CA ASN A 10 7.59 -12.77 -0.52
C ASN A 10 6.37 -13.71 -0.45
N PRO A 11 5.51 -13.74 -1.49
CA PRO A 11 4.29 -14.54 -1.47
C PRO A 11 4.54 -16.06 -1.39
N VAL A 12 5.75 -16.52 -1.63
CA VAL A 12 6.12 -17.94 -1.51
C VAL A 12 6.19 -18.40 -0.05
N LEU A 13 6.38 -17.47 0.89
CA LEU A 13 6.48 -17.81 2.31
C LEU A 13 5.13 -18.20 2.91
N PRO A 14 5.04 -19.24 3.77
CA PRO A 14 3.79 -19.66 4.40
C PRO A 14 3.11 -18.56 5.24
N GLU A 15 3.89 -17.68 5.85
CA GLU A 15 3.38 -16.54 6.61
C GLU A 15 2.72 -15.50 5.71
N ALA A 16 3.34 -15.18 4.57
CA ALA A 16 2.78 -14.28 3.58
C ALA A 16 1.44 -14.81 3.05
N LYS A 17 1.33 -16.12 2.84
CA LYS A 17 0.08 -16.77 2.44
C LYS A 17 -1.01 -16.64 3.50
N ARG A 18 -0.69 -16.87 4.77
CA ARG A 18 -1.67 -16.69 5.88
C ARG A 18 -2.17 -15.26 5.94
N GLN A 19 -1.28 -14.27 5.77
CA GLN A 19 -1.65 -12.85 5.75
C GLN A 19 -2.52 -12.49 4.57
N TYR A 20 -2.23 -13.02 3.39
CA TYR A 20 -3.06 -12.84 2.20
C TYR A 20 -4.51 -13.28 2.46
N TRP A 21 -4.70 -14.50 2.95
CA TRP A 21 -6.04 -15.02 3.24
C TRP A 21 -6.75 -14.24 4.35
N ALA A 22 -6.02 -13.86 5.41
CA ALA A 22 -6.56 -13.04 6.47
C ALA A 22 -6.96 -11.64 5.97
N ALA A 23 -6.15 -11.02 5.11
CA ALA A 23 -6.47 -9.72 4.52
C ALA A 23 -7.71 -9.78 3.62
N LEU A 24 -7.83 -10.81 2.76
CA LEU A 24 -9.02 -11.02 1.95
C LEU A 24 -10.26 -11.22 2.81
N SER A 25 -10.19 -12.10 3.80
CA SER A 25 -11.32 -12.40 4.70
C SER A 25 -11.75 -11.16 5.48
N SER A 26 -10.83 -10.32 5.94
CA SER A 26 -11.15 -9.10 6.67
C SER A 26 -11.91 -8.09 5.83
N VAL A 27 -11.54 -7.94 4.57
CA VAL A 27 -12.23 -7.03 3.65
C VAL A 27 -13.59 -7.58 3.23
N ASP A 28 -13.68 -8.87 2.96
CA ASP A 28 -14.92 -9.49 2.51
C ASP A 28 -15.98 -9.57 3.63
N GLN A 29 -15.56 -9.78 4.86
CA GLN A 29 -16.43 -9.86 6.04
C GLN A 29 -16.73 -8.51 6.70
N ASN A 30 -16.24 -7.39 6.15
CA ASN A 30 -16.25 -6.07 6.83
C ASN A 30 -15.60 -6.10 8.23
N ALA A 31 -14.70 -7.04 8.48
CA ALA A 31 -14.03 -7.15 9.75
C ALA A 31 -12.95 -6.08 9.88
N PHE A 32 -12.84 -5.47 11.07
CA PHE A 32 -11.86 -4.43 11.36
C PHE A 32 -10.52 -5.01 11.86
N ASN A 33 -10.43 -6.31 12.04
CA ASN A 33 -9.22 -6.96 12.53
C ASN A 33 -8.28 -7.23 11.36
N LEU A 34 -7.41 -6.26 11.09
CA LEU A 34 -6.31 -6.50 10.17
C LEU A 34 -5.33 -7.51 10.77
N PRO A 35 -4.78 -8.42 9.95
CA PRO A 35 -3.74 -9.31 10.43
C PRO A 35 -2.56 -8.47 10.91
N ARG A 36 -2.02 -8.82 12.09
CA ARG A 36 -0.80 -8.18 12.57
C ARG A 36 0.30 -8.35 11.53
N SER A 37 0.99 -7.25 11.23
CA SER A 37 2.16 -7.30 10.35
C SER A 37 3.16 -8.34 10.88
N PRO A 38 3.78 -9.16 10.01
CA PRO A 38 4.84 -10.03 10.47
C PRO A 38 5.96 -9.20 11.07
N SER A 39 6.78 -9.82 11.86
CA SER A 39 7.85 -9.27 12.70
C SER A 39 8.90 -8.34 12.07
N GLY A 40 8.72 -7.92 10.84
CA GLY A 40 9.50 -6.86 10.19
C GLY A 40 8.64 -5.61 10.02
N GLY A 41 8.53 -4.80 11.05
CA GLY A 41 7.65 -3.63 11.12
C GLY A 41 7.68 -2.72 9.89
N ILE A 42 6.62 -1.93 9.71
CA ILE A 42 6.56 -0.87 8.70
C ILE A 42 7.71 0.10 8.98
N SER A 43 8.63 0.24 8.03
CA SER A 43 9.69 1.25 8.11
C SER A 43 9.26 2.46 7.30
N VAL A 44 9.11 3.59 7.98
CA VAL A 44 8.86 4.88 7.34
C VAL A 44 10.18 5.64 7.21
N GLN A 45 10.48 6.10 6.00
CA GLN A 45 11.63 6.95 5.74
C GLN A 45 11.17 8.28 5.14
N ILE A 46 11.64 9.38 5.71
CA ILE A 46 11.31 10.73 5.26
C ILE A 46 12.54 11.33 4.60
N VAL A 47 12.41 11.68 3.32
CA VAL A 47 13.43 12.41 2.57
C VAL A 47 13.07 13.88 2.59
N LYS A 48 13.85 14.68 3.32
CA LYS A 48 13.70 16.13 3.42
C LYS A 48 14.73 16.83 2.54
N GLY A 49 14.36 17.98 2.00
CA GLY A 49 15.27 18.84 1.23
C GLY A 49 14.51 20.00 0.59
N PRO A 50 15.20 21.09 0.22
CA PRO A 50 14.57 22.24 -0.42
C PRO A 50 13.93 21.87 -1.76
N THR A 51 13.03 22.72 -2.22
CA THR A 51 12.41 22.60 -3.56
C THR A 51 13.51 22.62 -4.63
N GLY A 52 13.36 21.84 -5.68
CA GLY A 52 14.35 21.78 -6.76
C GLY A 52 15.51 20.81 -6.56
N THR A 53 15.62 20.12 -5.41
CA THR A 53 16.69 19.13 -5.12
C THR A 53 16.46 17.76 -5.78
N ALA A 54 15.70 17.68 -6.84
CA ALA A 54 15.47 16.48 -7.62
C ALA A 54 14.89 15.26 -6.81
N LYS A 55 14.23 15.49 -5.67
CA LYS A 55 13.64 14.41 -4.84
C LYS A 55 12.75 13.48 -5.65
N THR A 56 11.79 14.04 -6.37
CA THR A 56 10.85 13.29 -7.23
C THR A 56 11.58 12.49 -8.30
N VAL A 57 12.59 13.08 -8.93
CA VAL A 57 13.39 12.39 -9.95
C VAL A 57 14.17 11.24 -9.35
N THR A 58 14.74 11.42 -8.17
CA THR A 58 15.46 10.36 -7.44
C THR A 58 14.54 9.20 -7.09
N VAL A 59 13.34 9.48 -6.57
CA VAL A 59 12.35 8.45 -6.26
C VAL A 59 11.92 7.70 -7.52
N ARG A 60 11.62 8.40 -8.60
CA ARG A 60 11.25 7.76 -9.88
C ARG A 60 12.36 6.89 -10.45
N ARG A 61 13.61 7.34 -10.37
CA ARG A 61 14.78 6.54 -10.76
C ARG A 61 14.91 5.30 -9.88
N PHE A 62 14.69 5.44 -8.57
CA PHE A 62 14.69 4.30 -7.67
C PHE A 62 13.57 3.30 -8.02
N CYS A 63 12.35 3.77 -8.28
CA CYS A 63 11.26 2.93 -8.77
C CYS A 63 11.66 2.16 -10.04
N SER A 64 12.29 2.81 -11.01
CA SER A 64 12.74 2.14 -12.24
C SER A 64 13.79 1.05 -11.98
N MET A 65 14.59 1.18 -10.93
CA MET A 65 15.57 0.16 -10.52
C MET A 65 14.92 -1.05 -9.81
N LEU A 66 13.74 -0.88 -9.24
CA LEU A 66 12.97 -1.98 -8.63
C LEU A 66 12.37 -2.93 -9.67
N GLY A 67 12.33 -2.52 -10.93
CA GLY A 67 11.71 -3.28 -12.01
C GLY A 67 10.24 -2.93 -12.21
N PRO A 68 9.42 -3.86 -12.70
CA PRO A 68 8.01 -3.58 -13.00
C PRO A 68 7.22 -3.31 -11.71
N GLN A 69 6.28 -2.37 -11.79
CA GLN A 69 5.40 -2.03 -10.67
C GLN A 69 4.50 -3.21 -10.27
N ARG A 70 4.08 -4.01 -11.25
CA ARG A 70 3.25 -5.21 -11.07
C ARG A 70 4.02 -6.44 -11.52
N ILE A 71 3.87 -7.53 -10.77
CA ILE A 71 4.32 -8.87 -11.14
C ILE A 71 3.11 -9.79 -11.17
N ASP A 72 2.80 -10.33 -12.34
CA ASP A 72 1.75 -11.33 -12.48
C ASP A 72 2.33 -12.71 -12.09
N ARG A 73 1.79 -13.28 -11.02
CA ARG A 73 2.18 -14.59 -10.51
C ARG A 73 1.20 -15.62 -11.02
N PRO A 74 1.67 -16.67 -11.73
CA PRO A 74 0.80 -17.75 -12.17
C PRO A 74 0.23 -18.52 -10.96
N ALA A 75 -0.83 -19.26 -11.19
CA ALA A 75 -1.34 -20.20 -10.22
C ALA A 75 -0.26 -21.23 -9.87
N ASN A 76 -0.14 -21.55 -8.59
CA ASN A 76 0.77 -22.57 -8.08
C ASN A 76 -0.01 -23.48 -7.12
N ALA A 77 -0.35 -24.67 -7.58
CA ALA A 77 -1.14 -25.63 -6.82
C ALA A 77 -0.41 -26.09 -5.55
N ASP A 78 0.90 -26.31 -5.62
CA ASP A 78 1.70 -26.78 -4.48
C ASP A 78 1.76 -25.75 -3.36
N ALA A 79 1.82 -24.47 -3.72
CA ALA A 79 1.74 -23.38 -2.77
C ALA A 79 0.29 -23.00 -2.40
N GLY A 80 -0.71 -23.56 -3.09
CA GLY A 80 -2.13 -23.28 -2.90
C GLY A 80 -2.53 -21.86 -3.30
N TRP A 81 -1.87 -21.27 -4.27
CA TRP A 81 -2.22 -19.97 -4.85
C TRP A 81 -3.09 -20.12 -6.07
N LYS A 82 -4.09 -19.27 -6.18
CA LYS A 82 -4.62 -18.87 -7.47
C LYS A 82 -3.70 -17.85 -8.11
N ALA A 83 -3.83 -17.61 -9.41
CA ALA A 83 -3.11 -16.53 -10.08
C ALA A 83 -3.36 -15.21 -9.33
N MET A 84 -2.30 -14.44 -9.09
CA MET A 84 -2.37 -13.18 -8.35
C MET A 84 -1.50 -12.11 -8.97
N ARG A 85 -1.88 -10.85 -8.78
CA ARG A 85 -1.12 -9.66 -9.18
C ARG A 85 -0.44 -9.10 -7.94
N GLN A 86 0.89 -9.19 -7.90
CA GLN A 86 1.69 -8.61 -6.83
C GLN A 86 2.06 -7.17 -7.18
N LEU A 87 1.90 -6.26 -6.22
CA LEU A 87 2.27 -4.87 -6.35
C LEU A 87 3.63 -4.62 -5.71
N VAL A 88 4.66 -4.39 -6.51
CA VAL A 88 6.04 -4.19 -6.01
C VAL A 88 6.17 -2.86 -5.31
N TYR A 89 5.67 -1.79 -5.93
CA TYR A 89 5.65 -0.45 -5.35
C TYR A 89 4.44 0.35 -5.82
N LEU A 90 4.08 1.35 -5.04
CA LEU A 90 3.15 2.42 -5.41
C LEU A 90 3.87 3.76 -5.33
N TYR A 91 3.52 4.65 -6.24
CA TYR A 91 3.94 6.04 -6.19
C TYR A 91 2.69 6.91 -6.23
N THR A 92 2.45 7.66 -5.16
CA THR A 92 1.29 8.54 -5.03
C THR A 92 1.73 9.90 -4.50
N SER A 93 0.94 10.93 -4.79
CA SER A 93 1.08 12.24 -4.15
C SER A 93 -0.07 12.46 -3.17
N LEU A 94 0.15 13.33 -2.19
CA LEU A 94 -0.95 13.76 -1.34
C LEU A 94 -1.99 14.52 -2.17
N SER A 95 -3.27 14.35 -1.79
CA SER A 95 -4.35 15.14 -2.37
C SER A 95 -4.17 16.62 -2.05
N HIS A 96 -4.55 17.49 -2.99
CA HIS A 96 -4.44 18.94 -2.80
C HIS A 96 -5.19 19.49 -1.59
N ASP A 97 -6.25 18.81 -1.17
CA ASP A 97 -7.04 19.18 0.02
C ASP A 97 -6.40 18.68 1.33
N GLY A 98 -5.34 17.88 1.26
CA GLY A 98 -4.66 17.28 2.41
C GLY A 98 -5.55 16.40 3.27
N SER A 99 -6.71 15.96 2.74
CA SER A 99 -7.63 15.11 3.50
C SER A 99 -7.17 13.65 3.54
N ARG A 100 -7.46 12.97 4.66
CA ARG A 100 -7.20 11.52 4.80
C ARG A 100 -7.98 10.72 3.74
N GLY A 101 -9.22 11.10 3.48
CA GLY A 101 -10.07 10.45 2.48
C GLY A 101 -9.49 10.58 1.07
N GLY A 102 -9.08 11.80 0.69
CA GLY A 102 -8.44 12.06 -0.60
C GLY A 102 -7.14 11.28 -0.77
N PHE A 103 -6.33 11.18 0.29
CA PHE A 103 -5.10 10.38 0.27
C PHE A 103 -5.38 8.88 0.02
N LEU A 104 -6.37 8.30 0.73
CA LEU A 104 -6.76 6.91 0.52
C LEU A 104 -7.28 6.66 -0.89
N ILE A 105 -8.09 7.58 -1.43
CA ILE A 105 -8.54 7.51 -2.82
C ILE A 105 -7.36 7.58 -3.78
N GLY A 106 -6.37 8.44 -3.51
CA GLY A 106 -5.14 8.53 -4.30
C GLY A 106 -4.39 7.18 -4.35
N ILE A 107 -4.23 6.52 -3.21
CA ILE A 107 -3.65 5.17 -3.15
C ILE A 107 -4.46 4.19 -4.00
N LEU A 108 -5.78 4.17 -3.85
CA LEU A 108 -6.66 3.26 -4.58
C LEU A 108 -6.61 3.50 -6.09
N LEU A 109 -6.55 4.76 -6.54
CA LEU A 109 -6.41 5.11 -7.95
C LEU A 109 -5.08 4.59 -8.54
N GLU A 110 -3.98 4.73 -7.80
CA GLU A 110 -2.70 4.17 -8.24
C GLU A 110 -2.69 2.64 -8.24
N MET A 111 -3.38 2.01 -7.28
CA MET A 111 -3.59 0.56 -7.30
C MET A 111 -4.40 0.14 -8.53
N ASP A 112 -5.50 0.83 -8.82
CA ASP A 112 -6.36 0.53 -9.97
C ASP A 112 -5.59 0.65 -11.28
N ARG A 113 -4.75 1.69 -11.42
CA ARG A 113 -3.90 1.88 -12.59
C ARG A 113 -2.88 0.75 -12.76
N ALA A 114 -2.25 0.30 -11.66
CA ALA A 114 -1.24 -0.74 -11.71
C ALA A 114 -1.83 -2.15 -11.87
N LEU A 115 -2.98 -2.42 -11.24
CA LEU A 115 -3.59 -3.74 -11.12
C LEU A 115 -4.76 -3.96 -12.09
N GLU A 116 -5.21 -2.90 -12.80
CA GLU A 116 -6.40 -2.94 -13.65
C GLU A 116 -7.64 -3.35 -12.87
N THR A 117 -7.90 -2.64 -11.78
CA THR A 117 -9.03 -2.86 -10.86
C THR A 117 -9.91 -1.61 -10.77
N ASN A 118 -10.97 -1.63 -9.96
CA ASN A 118 -11.89 -0.51 -9.74
C ASN A 118 -12.07 -0.20 -8.24
N TYR A 119 -11.04 -0.40 -7.43
CA TYR A 119 -11.11 -0.21 -5.98
C TYR A 119 -11.45 1.21 -5.57
N ALA A 120 -10.94 2.23 -6.28
CA ALA A 120 -11.23 3.63 -6.00
C ALA A 120 -12.70 3.99 -6.16
N VAL A 121 -13.44 3.24 -6.99
CA VAL A 121 -14.89 3.43 -7.18
C VAL A 121 -15.70 2.55 -6.22
N ASP A 122 -15.30 1.31 -6.04
CA ASP A 122 -16.10 0.30 -5.33
C ASP A 122 -15.97 0.39 -3.81
N LEU A 123 -14.75 0.60 -3.29
CA LEU A 123 -14.54 0.64 -1.85
C LEU A 123 -15.23 1.84 -1.17
N PRO A 124 -15.18 3.08 -1.70
CA PRO A 124 -15.90 4.19 -1.08
C PRO A 124 -17.42 4.03 -1.10
N LYS A 125 -17.97 3.33 -2.08
CA LYS A 125 -19.40 3.02 -2.10
C LYS A 125 -19.79 2.09 -0.95
N ARG A 126 -18.93 1.12 -0.64
CA ARG A 126 -19.13 0.11 0.41
C ARG A 126 -18.77 0.63 1.80
N PHE A 127 -17.66 1.37 1.90
CA PHE A 127 -17.11 1.86 3.16
C PHE A 127 -17.23 3.39 3.23
N LYS A 128 -18.27 3.87 3.92
CA LYS A 128 -18.68 5.29 3.92
C LYS A 128 -17.84 6.17 4.86
N THR A 129 -17.15 5.60 5.85
CA THR A 129 -16.29 6.35 6.77
C THR A 129 -14.82 6.21 6.37
N VAL A 130 -14.03 7.24 6.70
CA VAL A 130 -12.59 7.27 6.38
C VAL A 130 -11.86 6.11 7.05
N GLU A 131 -12.21 5.78 8.29
CA GLU A 131 -11.61 4.69 9.07
C GLU A 131 -11.87 3.33 8.40
N ARG A 132 -13.12 3.07 8.00
CA ARG A 132 -13.47 1.83 7.28
C ARG A 132 -12.78 1.75 5.93
N LEU A 133 -12.73 2.86 5.21
CA LEU A 133 -12.02 2.93 3.93
C LEU A 133 -10.52 2.69 4.12
N ALA A 134 -9.91 3.22 5.19
CA ALA A 134 -8.51 2.97 5.50
C ALA A 134 -8.24 1.48 5.72
N VAL A 135 -9.05 0.82 6.58
CA VAL A 135 -8.93 -0.63 6.81
C VAL A 135 -9.06 -1.43 5.52
N ALA A 136 -10.05 -1.09 4.68
CA ALA A 136 -10.26 -1.75 3.41
C ALA A 136 -9.06 -1.53 2.44
N THR A 137 -8.52 -0.32 2.38
CA THR A 137 -7.35 0.02 1.56
C THR A 137 -6.13 -0.79 2.02
N ILE A 138 -5.85 -0.84 3.32
CA ILE A 138 -4.76 -1.64 3.88
C ILE A 138 -4.96 -3.13 3.56
N GLY A 139 -6.19 -3.64 3.73
CA GLY A 139 -6.51 -5.02 3.38
C GLY A 139 -6.19 -5.33 1.91
N ARG A 140 -6.49 -4.41 0.97
CA ARG A 140 -6.14 -4.60 -0.44
C ARG A 140 -4.63 -4.49 -0.69
N LEU A 141 -3.93 -3.58 -0.05
CA LEU A 141 -2.46 -3.48 -0.14
C LEU A 141 -1.80 -4.78 0.34
N LEU A 142 -2.26 -5.35 1.45
CA LEU A 142 -1.77 -6.63 1.96
C LEU A 142 -2.10 -7.79 1.03
N ALA A 143 -3.32 -7.84 0.48
CA ALA A 143 -3.75 -8.88 -0.46
C ALA A 143 -2.95 -8.88 -1.76
N HIS A 144 -2.44 -7.72 -2.19
CA HIS A 144 -1.56 -7.60 -3.34
C HIS A 144 -0.07 -7.59 -2.98
N PHE A 145 0.29 -7.91 -1.73
CA PHE A 145 1.69 -7.92 -1.25
C PHE A 145 2.44 -6.62 -1.59
N ALA A 146 1.79 -5.48 -1.43
CA ALA A 146 2.40 -4.18 -1.69
C ALA A 146 3.71 -4.03 -0.92
N GLY A 147 4.81 -3.83 -1.67
CA GLY A 147 6.16 -3.81 -1.10
C GLY A 147 6.52 -2.45 -0.52
N ILE A 148 6.42 -1.40 -1.31
CA ILE A 148 6.83 -0.04 -0.96
C ILE A 148 5.76 0.95 -1.43
N ILE A 149 5.47 1.94 -0.61
CA ILE A 149 4.63 3.08 -1.00
C ILE A 149 5.49 4.34 -0.93
N PHE A 150 5.64 5.02 -2.06
CA PHE A 150 6.27 6.33 -2.14
C PHE A 150 5.19 7.40 -2.13
N ILE A 151 5.31 8.33 -1.20
CA ILE A 151 4.41 9.46 -1.07
C ILE A 151 5.20 10.71 -1.40
N ASP A 152 4.87 11.37 -2.52
CA ASP A 152 5.44 12.65 -2.90
C ASP A 152 4.62 13.80 -2.32
N GLU A 153 5.25 14.99 -2.25
CA GLU A 153 4.62 16.19 -1.71
C GLU A 153 4.08 16.05 -0.28
N GLY A 154 4.71 15.19 0.53
CA GLY A 154 4.34 14.95 1.92
C GLY A 154 4.34 16.19 2.83
N GLN A 155 4.82 17.34 2.34
CA GLN A 155 4.78 18.63 3.03
C GLN A 155 3.41 19.32 2.93
N LEU A 156 2.46 18.83 2.14
CA LEU A 156 1.12 19.41 2.10
C LEU A 156 0.47 19.30 3.47
N ARG A 157 0.35 20.38 4.06
CA ARG A 157 0.34 20.93 5.40
C ARG A 157 -0.53 20.23 6.46
N ASN A 158 -1.57 19.53 6.11
CA ASN A 158 -2.59 19.10 7.09
C ASN A 158 -2.37 17.71 7.69
N LEU A 159 -1.56 16.86 7.07
CA LEU A 159 -1.16 15.58 7.65
C LEU A 159 -0.18 15.74 8.82
N MET A 160 0.47 16.92 8.92
CA MET A 160 1.47 17.21 9.95
C MET A 160 0.88 17.82 11.22
N LEU A 161 -0.37 18.28 11.22
CA LEU A 161 -0.88 19.12 12.32
C LEU A 161 -1.90 18.44 13.23
N SER A 162 -2.53 17.36 12.84
CA SER A 162 -3.60 16.80 13.67
C SER A 162 -3.38 15.39 14.13
N ASP A 163 -2.48 14.62 13.95
CA ASP A 163 -2.30 13.26 14.49
C ASP A 163 -1.18 12.50 13.74
N GLN A 164 0.05 12.99 13.93
CA GLN A 164 1.25 12.29 13.42
C GLN A 164 1.35 10.84 13.95
N ALA A 165 0.74 10.53 15.08
CA ALA A 165 0.76 9.22 15.67
C ALA A 165 -0.09 8.20 14.91
N ASP A 166 -1.25 8.60 14.38
CA ASP A 166 -2.21 7.66 13.78
C ASP A 166 -1.83 7.24 12.35
N LEU A 167 -1.18 8.12 11.58
CA LEU A 167 -0.69 7.78 10.24
C LEU A 167 0.57 6.93 10.25
N MET A 168 1.36 7.03 11.31
CA MET A 168 2.56 6.22 11.51
C MET A 168 2.25 4.82 12.09
N GLN A 169 1.03 4.62 12.58
CA GLN A 169 0.54 3.32 13.07
C GLN A 169 -0.18 2.49 12.00
N LEU A 170 -0.41 3.04 10.80
CA LEU A 170 -0.89 2.32 9.61
C LEU A 170 0.28 1.62 8.91
#